data_6eed7961bd60b79bb2af947991c2fa61
#
_entry.id   6eed7961bd60b79bb2af947991c2fa61
#
_cell.length_a   1.000
_cell.length_b   1.000
_cell.length_c   1.000
_cell.angle_alpha   90.00
_cell.angle_beta   90.00
_cell.angle_gamma   90.00
#
_symmetry.space_group_name_H-M   'P 1'
#
loop_
_entity.id
_entity.type
_entity.pdbx_description
1 polymer ?
#
loop_
_entity_poly.entity_id
_entity_poly.type
_entity_poly.pdbx_seq_one_letter_code
_entity_poly.pdbx_strand_id
1 'polypeptide(L)'
;TYGDMNMHLGFITSIAKQKTFPPEYSILPGTKLAYPFLSDSISSSVYIWGTSLRTAYLLPMFFALIQVFSGVYLLAKKIMQYFGGSIRGKSFLAIALFFFNGGLGFYYFMNKGLFSENFTRIFTAFYETPTNYVQANIQWHNIFCDMLIPKRATLFGWAMLFPILI
;
A
#
# COMPACT_ATOMS: atom_id res chain seq x y z
N THR A 1 -12.07 3.26 -3.81
CA THR A 1 -11.69 2.06 -4.58
C THR A 1 -10.82 2.48 -5.74
N TYR A 2 -9.63 1.95 -5.79
CA TYR A 2 -8.68 2.21 -6.86
C TYR A 2 -9.05 1.40 -8.09
N GLY A 3 -8.80 1.94 -9.30
CA GLY A 3 -9.22 1.34 -10.57
C GLY A 3 -8.78 -0.11 -10.78
N ASP A 4 -7.64 -0.50 -10.22
CA ASP A 4 -7.06 -1.84 -10.38
C ASP A 4 -7.71 -2.93 -9.51
N MET A 5 -8.59 -2.57 -8.57
CA MET A 5 -9.19 -3.54 -7.66
C MET A 5 -9.96 -4.63 -8.39
N ASN A 6 -10.73 -4.26 -9.42
CA ASN A 6 -11.50 -5.23 -10.21
C ASN A 6 -10.61 -6.22 -10.95
N MET A 7 -9.46 -5.77 -11.45
CA MET A 7 -8.45 -6.62 -12.08
C MET A 7 -7.89 -7.64 -11.09
N HIS A 8 -7.49 -7.22 -9.90
CA HIS A 8 -7.00 -8.10 -8.84
C HIS A 8 -8.04 -9.13 -8.39
N LEU A 9 -9.31 -8.72 -8.22
CA LEU A 9 -10.39 -9.65 -7.89
C LEU A 9 -10.61 -10.68 -9.00
N GLY A 10 -10.48 -10.26 -10.26
CA GLY A 10 -10.50 -11.15 -11.43
C GLY A 10 -9.34 -12.15 -11.41
N PHE A 11 -8.12 -11.71 -11.09
CA PHE A 11 -6.96 -12.60 -10.99
C PHE A 11 -7.12 -13.60 -9.84
N ILE A 12 -7.55 -13.18 -8.66
CA ILE A 12 -7.77 -14.07 -7.51
C ILE A 12 -8.74 -15.19 -7.86
N THR A 13 -9.89 -14.85 -8.46
CA THR A 13 -10.91 -15.85 -8.84
C THR A 13 -10.46 -16.75 -9.99
N SER A 14 -9.74 -16.20 -10.94
CA SER A 14 -9.21 -16.94 -12.07
C SER A 14 -8.15 -17.96 -11.65
N ILE A 15 -7.17 -17.52 -10.85
CA ILE A 15 -6.09 -18.38 -10.31
C ILE A 15 -6.70 -19.51 -9.48
N ALA A 16 -7.71 -19.22 -8.63
CA ALA A 16 -8.41 -20.23 -7.85
C ALA A 16 -9.06 -21.33 -8.69
N LYS A 17 -9.60 -20.95 -9.87
CA LYS A 17 -10.27 -21.89 -10.77
C LYS A 17 -9.31 -22.68 -11.65
N GLN A 18 -8.25 -22.04 -12.13
CA GLN A 18 -7.30 -22.66 -13.07
C GLN A 18 -6.48 -23.78 -12.43
N LYS A 19 -6.11 -23.65 -11.15
CA LYS A 19 -5.25 -24.61 -10.43
C LYS A 19 -3.92 -24.92 -11.12
N THR A 20 -3.42 -23.98 -11.94
CA THR A 20 -2.15 -24.09 -12.68
C THR A 20 -1.18 -23.01 -12.21
N PHE A 21 0.12 -23.33 -12.25
CA PHE A 21 1.18 -22.37 -11.92
C PHE A 21 2.33 -22.48 -12.94
N PRO A 22 2.80 -21.40 -13.55
CA PRO A 22 2.28 -20.02 -13.45
C PRO A 22 0.87 -19.92 -14.03
N PRO A 23 0.02 -19.04 -13.48
CA PRO A 23 -1.35 -18.91 -13.94
C PRO A 23 -1.44 -18.34 -15.36
N GLU A 24 -2.53 -18.62 -16.05
CA GLU A 24 -2.82 -18.01 -17.33
C GLU A 24 -3.57 -16.69 -17.16
N TYR A 25 -3.40 -15.82 -18.14
CA TYR A 25 -4.06 -14.52 -18.15
C TYR A 25 -5.57 -14.69 -18.42
N SER A 26 -6.39 -14.27 -17.46
CA SER A 26 -7.83 -14.52 -17.50
C SER A 26 -8.57 -13.89 -18.69
N ILE A 27 -8.01 -12.83 -19.28
CA ILE A 27 -8.61 -12.09 -20.40
C ILE A 27 -8.11 -12.65 -21.74
N LEU A 28 -6.93 -13.28 -21.78
CA LEU A 28 -6.34 -13.81 -23.00
C LEU A 28 -5.91 -15.27 -22.78
N PRO A 29 -6.81 -16.25 -23.02
CA PRO A 29 -6.51 -17.66 -22.82
C PRO A 29 -5.29 -18.12 -23.64
N GLY A 30 -4.52 -19.04 -23.04
CA GLY A 30 -3.30 -19.58 -23.66
C GLY A 30 -2.05 -18.74 -23.45
N THR A 31 -2.16 -17.55 -22.86
CA THR A 31 -1.00 -16.72 -22.47
C THR A 31 -0.76 -16.77 -20.98
N LYS A 32 0.51 -16.82 -20.57
CA LYS A 32 0.87 -16.78 -19.15
C LYS A 32 0.69 -15.36 -18.59
N LEU A 33 0.26 -15.29 -17.34
CA LEU A 33 0.09 -14.01 -16.65
C LEU A 33 1.45 -13.38 -16.35
N ALA A 34 1.79 -12.30 -17.05
CA ALA A 34 3.05 -11.56 -16.90
C ALA A 34 2.97 -10.44 -15.83
N TYR A 35 1.80 -10.17 -15.28
CA TYR A 35 1.61 -9.20 -14.19
C TYR A 35 2.16 -9.77 -12.86
N PRO A 36 2.60 -8.94 -11.90
CA PRO A 36 3.01 -9.41 -10.57
C PRO A 36 1.84 -10.05 -9.80
N PHE A 37 1.63 -11.34 -9.98
CA PHE A 37 0.46 -12.09 -9.50
C PHE A 37 0.66 -12.78 -8.15
N LEU A 38 1.84 -12.74 -7.57
CA LEU A 38 2.15 -13.51 -6.36
C LEU A 38 1.22 -13.13 -5.18
N SER A 39 0.95 -11.84 -5.00
CA SER A 39 0.00 -11.36 -4.01
C SER A 39 -1.42 -11.87 -4.24
N ASP A 40 -1.82 -12.00 -5.52
CA ASP A 40 -3.14 -12.51 -5.89
C ASP A 40 -3.22 -14.02 -5.74
N SER A 41 -2.10 -14.75 -5.95
CA SER A 41 -2.01 -16.19 -5.65
C SER A 41 -2.19 -16.50 -4.16
N ILE A 42 -1.59 -15.68 -3.28
CA ILE A 42 -1.81 -15.81 -1.82
C ILE A 42 -3.28 -15.59 -1.48
N SER A 43 -3.89 -14.55 -2.04
CA SER A 43 -5.32 -14.28 -1.85
C SER A 43 -6.21 -15.37 -2.44
N SER A 44 -5.82 -15.94 -3.57
CA SER A 44 -6.51 -17.07 -4.19
C SER A 44 -6.51 -18.30 -3.30
N SER A 45 -5.40 -18.61 -2.62
CA SER A 45 -5.33 -19.70 -1.64
C SER A 45 -6.30 -19.49 -0.48
N VAL A 46 -6.37 -18.27 0.05
CA VAL A 46 -7.35 -17.92 1.11
C VAL A 46 -8.78 -18.05 0.60
N TYR A 47 -9.04 -17.66 -0.65
CA TYR A 47 -10.36 -17.78 -1.29
C TYR A 47 -10.80 -19.25 -1.44
N ILE A 48 -9.87 -20.14 -1.85
CA ILE A 48 -10.13 -21.58 -1.99
C ILE A 48 -10.52 -22.22 -0.63
N TRP A 49 -10.04 -21.70 0.49
CA TRP A 49 -10.43 -22.16 1.83
C TRP A 49 -11.87 -21.78 2.21
N GLY A 50 -12.64 -21.17 1.31
CA GLY A 50 -14.06 -20.87 1.49
C GLY A 50 -14.35 -19.50 2.09
N THR A 51 -13.37 -18.60 2.14
CA THR A 51 -13.60 -17.22 2.59
C THR A 51 -14.30 -16.39 1.51
N SER A 52 -14.95 -15.29 1.93
CA SER A 52 -15.48 -14.34 0.95
C SER A 52 -14.34 -13.72 0.12
N LEU A 53 -14.62 -13.34 -1.13
CA LEU A 53 -13.63 -12.71 -2.00
C LEU A 53 -13.06 -11.42 -1.38
N ARG A 54 -13.89 -10.65 -0.67
CA ARG A 54 -13.45 -9.46 0.07
C ARG A 54 -12.45 -9.83 1.17
N THR A 55 -12.73 -10.87 1.95
CA THR A 55 -11.82 -11.34 3.01
C THR A 55 -10.52 -11.86 2.42
N ALA A 56 -10.59 -12.66 1.36
CA ALA A 56 -9.43 -13.17 0.65
C ALA A 56 -8.53 -12.06 0.08
N TYR A 57 -9.13 -10.93 -0.32
CA TYR A 57 -8.41 -9.75 -0.78
C TYR A 57 -7.75 -8.99 0.38
N LEU A 58 -8.50 -8.69 1.44
CA LEU A 58 -8.07 -7.79 2.51
C LEU A 58 -7.17 -8.45 3.56
N LEU A 59 -7.42 -9.71 3.91
CA LEU A 59 -6.72 -10.39 4.99
C LEU A 59 -5.20 -10.51 4.73
N PRO A 60 -4.73 -10.98 3.56
CA PRO A 60 -3.31 -11.01 3.27
C PRO A 60 -2.68 -9.60 3.21
N MET A 61 -3.41 -8.59 2.71
CA MET A 61 -2.93 -7.21 2.72
C MET A 61 -2.73 -6.67 4.14
N PHE A 62 -3.65 -6.99 5.06
CA PHE A 62 -3.54 -6.60 6.45
C PHE A 62 -2.28 -7.17 7.11
N PHE A 63 -1.99 -8.45 6.90
CA PHE A 63 -0.77 -9.07 7.42
C PHE A 63 0.50 -8.48 6.77
N ALA A 64 0.49 -8.28 5.45
CA ALA A 64 1.61 -7.64 4.75
C ALA A 64 1.85 -6.22 5.28
N LEU A 65 0.79 -5.46 5.58
CA LEU A 65 0.89 -4.13 6.15
C LEU A 65 1.53 -4.15 7.54
N ILE A 66 1.09 -5.03 8.44
CA ILE A 66 1.70 -5.23 9.76
C ILE A 66 3.19 -5.57 9.60
N GLN A 67 3.53 -6.43 8.65
CA GLN A 67 4.91 -6.83 8.39
C GLN A 67 5.76 -5.65 7.91
N VAL A 68 5.24 -4.79 7.02
CA VAL A 68 5.92 -3.58 6.55
C VAL A 68 6.13 -2.59 7.71
N PHE A 69 5.09 -2.31 8.51
CA PHE A 69 5.24 -1.42 9.68
C PHE A 69 6.28 -1.95 10.68
N SER A 70 6.21 -3.25 10.99
CA SER A 70 7.17 -3.90 11.87
C SER A 70 8.59 -3.88 11.29
N GLY A 71 8.72 -4.09 9.98
CA GLY A 71 9.99 -4.05 9.27
C GLY A 71 10.64 -2.68 9.32
N VAL A 72 9.89 -1.61 9.05
CA VAL A 72 10.39 -0.23 9.17
C VAL A 72 10.84 0.06 10.61
N TYR A 73 10.03 -0.36 11.60
CA TYR A 73 10.40 -0.20 13.01
C TYR A 73 11.72 -0.90 13.36
N LEU A 74 11.85 -2.17 12.99
CA LEU A 74 13.03 -2.97 13.29
C LEU A 74 14.26 -2.45 12.56
N LEU A 75 14.14 -2.04 11.31
CA LEU A 75 15.24 -1.44 10.55
C LEU A 75 15.66 -0.11 11.18
N ALA A 76 14.72 0.76 11.51
CA ALA A 76 15.01 2.01 12.21
C ALA A 76 15.71 1.77 13.56
N LYS A 77 15.21 0.79 14.32
CA LYS A 77 15.82 0.38 15.58
C LYS A 77 17.28 -0.09 15.38
N LYS A 78 17.53 -0.93 14.38
CA LYS A 78 18.88 -1.45 14.08
C LYS A 78 19.85 -0.33 13.68
N ILE A 79 19.39 0.61 12.85
CA ILE A 79 20.18 1.78 12.45
C ILE A 79 20.51 2.65 13.68
N MET A 80 19.52 2.94 14.54
CA MET A 80 19.72 3.76 15.74
C MET A 80 20.66 3.08 16.74
N GLN A 81 20.60 1.76 16.87
CA GLN A 81 21.56 0.99 17.70
C GLN A 81 22.99 1.16 17.21
N TYR A 82 23.21 1.09 15.92
CA TYR A 82 24.53 1.28 15.32
C TYR A 82 25.13 2.66 15.64
N PHE A 83 24.30 3.71 15.67
CA PHE A 83 24.75 5.07 16.01
C PHE A 83 24.71 5.42 17.50
N GLY A 84 24.49 4.44 18.40
CA GLY A 84 24.57 4.65 19.86
C GLY A 84 23.48 5.54 20.47
N GLY A 85 22.34 5.70 19.81
CA GLY A 85 21.24 6.57 20.24
C GLY A 85 20.19 5.90 21.14
N SER A 86 19.42 6.72 21.89
CA SER A 86 18.20 6.26 22.58
C SER A 86 17.15 5.75 21.58
N ILE A 87 16.67 4.52 21.79
CA ILE A 87 16.10 3.70 20.72
C ILE A 87 14.58 3.85 20.58
N ARG A 88 13.82 3.78 21.68
CA ARG A 88 12.36 3.60 21.60
C ARG A 88 11.60 4.74 20.93
N GLY A 89 11.71 5.94 21.43
CA GLY A 89 10.97 7.10 20.89
C GLY A 89 11.38 7.46 19.46
N LYS A 90 12.67 7.36 19.14
CA LYS A 90 13.19 7.68 17.80
C LYS A 90 12.74 6.69 16.74
N SER A 91 12.62 5.40 17.05
CA SER A 91 12.12 4.40 16.10
C SER A 91 10.64 4.61 15.79
N PHE A 92 9.82 5.00 16.77
CA PHE A 92 8.42 5.37 16.52
C PHE A 92 8.31 6.67 15.73
N LEU A 93 9.15 7.65 16.01
CA LEU A 93 9.21 8.88 15.21
C LEU A 93 9.59 8.58 13.75
N ALA A 94 10.53 7.66 13.52
CA ALA A 94 10.89 7.23 12.17
C ALA A 94 9.70 6.63 11.41
N ILE A 95 8.90 5.79 12.07
CA ILE A 95 7.66 5.26 11.47
C ILE A 95 6.70 6.40 11.14
N ALA A 96 6.46 7.30 12.10
CA ALA A 96 5.53 8.41 11.90
C ALA A 96 5.98 9.29 10.72
N LEU A 97 7.24 9.67 10.67
CA LEU A 97 7.79 10.47 9.57
C LEU A 97 7.77 9.72 8.23
N PHE A 98 7.99 8.41 8.23
CA PHE A 98 8.03 7.62 7.00
C PHE A 98 6.63 7.43 6.39
N PHE A 99 5.63 7.10 7.19
CA PHE A 99 4.28 6.79 6.67
C PHE A 99 3.35 8.00 6.61
N PHE A 100 3.54 8.99 7.49
CA PHE A 100 2.65 10.15 7.58
C PHE A 100 3.30 11.44 7.08
N ASN A 101 4.37 11.34 6.28
CA ASN A 101 4.93 12.50 5.63
C ASN A 101 3.96 13.05 4.58
N GLY A 102 4.01 14.36 4.38
CA GLY A 102 3.22 15.06 3.36
C GLY A 102 4.08 16.05 2.59
N GLY A 103 3.62 16.42 1.41
CA GLY A 103 4.25 17.46 0.61
C GLY A 103 3.81 18.86 1.04
N LEU A 104 4.45 19.87 0.46
CA LEU A 104 4.17 21.29 0.77
C LEU A 104 2.83 21.79 0.24
N GLY A 105 2.05 20.94 -0.45
CA GLY A 105 0.72 21.29 -0.95
C GLY A 105 -0.26 21.71 0.15
N PHE A 106 -0.02 21.27 1.41
CA PHE A 106 -0.81 21.67 2.56
C PHE A 106 -0.84 23.21 2.76
N TYR A 107 0.24 23.91 2.37
CA TYR A 107 0.29 25.37 2.48
C TYR A 107 -0.83 26.04 1.66
N TYR A 108 -1.02 25.58 0.42
CA TYR A 108 -2.08 26.11 -0.44
C TYR A 108 -3.47 25.68 0.02
N PHE A 109 -3.58 24.47 0.56
CA PHE A 109 -4.82 24.00 1.18
C PHE A 109 -5.19 24.85 2.40
N MET A 110 -4.25 25.16 3.29
CA MET A 110 -4.44 25.99 4.46
C MET A 110 -4.86 27.42 4.08
N ASN A 111 -4.21 28.01 3.09
CA ASN A 111 -4.52 29.36 2.63
C ASN A 111 -5.91 29.49 1.97
N LYS A 112 -6.36 28.45 1.26
CA LYS A 112 -7.63 28.47 0.54
C LYS A 112 -8.77 27.76 1.28
N GLY A 113 -8.46 26.90 2.23
CA GLY A 113 -9.39 25.90 2.75
C GLY A 113 -9.74 26.01 4.22
N LEU A 114 -8.90 26.61 5.08
CA LEU A 114 -9.14 26.64 6.54
C LEU A 114 -10.39 27.40 6.94
N PHE A 115 -10.82 28.33 6.10
CA PHE A 115 -12.01 29.18 6.36
C PHE A 115 -13.06 29.07 5.25
N SER A 116 -12.93 28.11 4.35
CA SER A 116 -13.87 27.86 3.25
C SER A 116 -14.58 26.52 3.45
N GLU A 117 -15.74 26.36 2.76
CA GLU A 117 -16.52 25.12 2.70
C GLU A 117 -15.70 23.87 2.23
N ASN A 118 -14.47 24.09 1.79
CA ASN A 118 -13.59 23.04 1.29
C ASN A 118 -12.88 22.20 2.36
N PHE A 119 -12.89 22.62 3.65
CA PHE A 119 -12.24 21.82 4.69
C PHE A 119 -12.86 20.42 4.84
N THR A 120 -14.18 20.33 4.70
CA THR A 120 -14.91 19.07 4.74
C THR A 120 -14.61 18.16 3.56
N ARG A 121 -14.07 18.71 2.45
CA ARG A 121 -13.68 17.91 1.27
C ARG A 121 -12.53 16.96 1.52
N ILE A 122 -11.71 17.15 2.57
CA ILE A 122 -10.73 16.16 3.01
C ILE A 122 -11.40 14.81 3.26
N PHE A 123 -12.62 14.79 3.77
CA PHE A 123 -13.35 13.57 4.11
C PHE A 123 -14.23 13.07 2.99
N THR A 124 -14.65 13.92 2.06
CA THR A 124 -15.61 13.59 1.01
C THR A 124 -14.97 13.40 -0.36
N ALA A 125 -13.87 14.11 -0.65
CA ALA A 125 -13.14 14.06 -1.90
C ALA A 125 -11.65 13.75 -1.64
N PHE A 126 -11.37 12.61 -1.04
CA PHE A 126 -10.02 12.18 -0.62
C PHE A 126 -8.99 12.06 -1.78
N TYR A 127 -9.43 12.11 -3.04
CA TYR A 127 -8.55 12.20 -4.21
C TYR A 127 -7.90 13.59 -4.38
N GLU A 128 -8.50 14.63 -3.81
CA GLU A 128 -7.91 15.97 -3.75
C GLU A 128 -7.07 16.07 -2.48
N THR A 129 -5.96 15.33 -2.43
CA THR A 129 -5.09 15.39 -1.26
C THR A 129 -4.45 16.78 -1.13
N PRO A 130 -4.40 17.38 0.08
CA PRO A 130 -3.79 18.69 0.28
C PRO A 130 -2.27 18.69 0.02
N THR A 131 -1.68 17.54 -0.27
CA THR A 131 -0.26 17.37 -0.57
C THR A 131 0.06 17.59 -2.05
N ASN A 132 -0.94 17.51 -2.94
CA ASN A 132 -0.80 17.69 -4.37
C ASN A 132 -1.44 19.00 -4.82
N TYR A 133 -0.67 19.88 -5.41
CA TYR A 133 -1.13 21.09 -6.07
C TYR A 133 -0.48 21.20 -7.46
N VAL A 134 -1.08 20.50 -8.42
CA VAL A 134 -0.55 20.30 -9.77
C VAL A 134 -0.34 21.62 -10.51
N GLN A 135 -1.22 22.62 -10.28
CA GLN A 135 -1.12 23.94 -10.91
C GLN A 135 0.16 24.70 -10.53
N ALA A 136 0.72 24.41 -9.33
CA ALA A 136 1.98 24.99 -8.87
C ALA A 136 3.17 24.02 -9.02
N ASN A 137 3.00 22.95 -9.81
CA ASN A 137 3.97 21.86 -9.96
C ASN A 137 4.44 21.24 -8.65
N ILE A 138 3.55 21.21 -7.64
CA ILE A 138 3.78 20.55 -6.37
C ILE A 138 3.09 19.21 -6.43
N GLN A 139 3.89 18.13 -6.49
CA GLN A 139 3.41 16.76 -6.47
C GLN A 139 4.14 15.99 -5.37
N TRP A 140 3.37 15.26 -4.58
CA TRP A 140 3.89 14.44 -3.51
C TRP A 140 3.06 13.17 -3.38
N HIS A 141 3.73 12.03 -3.36
CA HIS A 141 3.09 10.74 -3.15
C HIS A 141 3.36 10.28 -1.71
N ASN A 142 2.31 10.19 -0.91
CA ASN A 142 2.42 9.59 0.41
C ASN A 142 2.63 8.09 0.26
N ILE A 143 3.65 7.56 0.94
CA ILE A 143 4.03 6.14 0.86
C ILE A 143 2.87 5.23 1.26
N PHE A 144 2.14 5.59 2.31
CA PHE A 144 1.03 4.77 2.80
C PHE A 144 -0.19 4.83 1.88
N CYS A 145 -0.67 6.04 1.58
CA CYS A 145 -1.92 6.24 0.85
C CYS A 145 -1.80 6.01 -0.65
N ASP A 146 -0.65 6.35 -1.25
CA ASP A 146 -0.50 6.35 -2.71
C ASP A 146 0.30 5.16 -3.23
N MET A 147 1.06 4.47 -2.36
CA MET A 147 1.90 3.35 -2.77
C MET A 147 1.48 2.02 -2.13
N LEU A 148 1.39 1.94 -0.80
CA LEU A 148 1.17 0.65 -0.13
C LEU A 148 -0.28 0.18 -0.23
N ILE A 149 -1.25 1.07 -0.01
CA ILE A 149 -2.67 0.70 -0.07
C ILE A 149 -3.10 0.36 -1.50
N PRO A 150 -2.84 1.20 -2.53
CA PRO A 150 -3.32 0.91 -3.88
C PRO A 150 -2.49 -0.14 -4.62
N LYS A 151 -1.19 -0.25 -4.35
CA LYS A 151 -0.28 -1.09 -5.11
C LYS A 151 0.08 -2.37 -4.35
N ARG A 152 -0.75 -3.39 -4.45
CA ARG A 152 -0.55 -4.68 -3.76
C ARG A 152 0.85 -5.27 -3.96
N ALA A 153 1.34 -5.28 -5.20
CA ALA A 153 2.67 -5.81 -5.51
C ALA A 153 3.77 -5.09 -4.71
N THR A 154 3.67 -3.78 -4.55
CA THR A 154 4.61 -2.98 -3.75
C THR A 154 4.52 -3.35 -2.27
N LEU A 155 3.30 -3.46 -1.72
CA LEU A 155 3.08 -3.83 -0.32
C LEU A 155 3.71 -5.19 0.01
N PHE A 156 3.43 -6.20 -0.81
CA PHE A 156 3.99 -7.54 -0.59
C PHE A 156 5.50 -7.59 -0.85
N GLY A 157 6.00 -6.85 -1.86
CA GLY A 157 7.42 -6.73 -2.12
C GLY A 157 8.18 -6.14 -0.92
N TRP A 158 7.63 -5.10 -0.29
CA TRP A 158 8.23 -4.52 0.91
C TRP A 158 8.12 -5.43 2.13
N ALA A 159 7.00 -6.13 2.29
CA ALA A 159 6.86 -7.13 3.35
C ALA A 159 7.95 -8.21 3.28
N MET A 160 8.38 -8.58 2.08
CA MET A 160 9.48 -9.53 1.87
C MET A 160 10.87 -8.88 1.97
N LEU A 161 11.00 -7.61 1.58
CA LEU A 161 12.27 -6.90 1.56
C LEU A 161 12.81 -6.63 2.98
N PHE A 162 11.96 -6.13 3.88
CA PHE A 162 12.41 -5.74 5.22
C PHE A 162 13.04 -6.88 6.03
N PRO A 163 12.53 -8.11 6.04
CA PRO A 163 13.22 -9.23 6.69
C PRO A 163 14.61 -9.53 6.14
N ILE A 164 14.87 -9.19 4.87
CA ILE A 164 16.19 -9.39 4.24
C ILE A 164 17.19 -8.31 4.69
N LEU A 165 16.69 -7.07 4.93
CA LEU A 165 17.53 -5.93 5.34
C LEU A 165 17.86 -5.91 6.84
N ILE A 166 17.12 -6.65 7.66
CA ILE A 166 17.26 -6.72 9.12
C ILE A 166 18.19 -7.87 9.52
#